data_bf563f3ca7d118b526f2fbd64aa70257
#
_entry.id   bf563f3ca7d118b526f2fbd64aa70257
#
_cell.length_a   1.000
_cell.length_b   1.000
_cell.length_c   1.000
_cell.angle_alpha   90.00
_cell.angle_beta   90.00
_cell.angle_gamma   90.00
#
_symmetry.space_group_name_H-M   'P 1'
#
loop_
_entity.id
_entity.type
_entity.pdbx_description
1 polymer ?
#
loop_
_entity_poly.entity_id
_entity_poly.type
_entity_poly.pdbx_seq_one_letter_code
_entity_poly.pdbx_strand_id
1 'polypeptide(L)'
;PILNIYLDGEYALAINAELIYKENLKVKDDVDISKLQEIAEKESYIRCKESAIKIIERSYKTEKEIRDKLKQKGYEEKQINNSIDFLKEYNFISDNNYVKMYVKDKVKLQGKKKIKYDLSKKGISDKIIEEEISSIDSDVERIVKFVSDVYNKVEPLVREENDGVQENLFDKIVR
;
A
#
# COMPACT_ATOMS: atom_id res chain seq x y z
N PRO A 1 24.32 0.16 -18.54
CA PRO A 1 24.92 1.46 -18.34
C PRO A 1 24.15 2.56 -19.07
N ILE A 2 24.16 3.77 -18.52
CA ILE A 2 23.62 4.97 -19.17
C ILE A 2 24.74 5.61 -19.98
N LEU A 3 24.45 5.99 -21.22
CA LEU A 3 25.38 6.67 -22.13
C LEU A 3 24.81 8.02 -22.50
N ASN A 4 25.70 9.02 -22.58
CA ASN A 4 25.35 10.36 -23.04
C ASN A 4 25.44 10.43 -24.56
N ILE A 5 24.38 10.89 -25.19
CA ILE A 5 24.34 11.18 -26.64
C ILE A 5 24.66 12.66 -26.86
N TYR A 6 25.57 12.91 -27.75
CA TYR A 6 25.97 14.25 -28.22
C TYR A 6 25.63 14.38 -29.72
N LEU A 7 25.05 15.50 -30.07
CA LEU A 7 24.71 15.88 -31.44
C LEU A 7 25.46 17.14 -31.81
N ASP A 8 26.21 17.07 -32.86
CA ASP A 8 27.09 18.15 -33.31
C ASP A 8 28.01 18.73 -32.22
N GLY A 9 28.37 17.87 -31.25
CA GLY A 9 29.21 18.23 -30.07
C GLY A 9 28.47 18.76 -28.87
N GLU A 10 27.16 18.98 -28.94
CA GLU A 10 26.31 19.39 -27.82
C GLU A 10 25.61 18.20 -27.19
N TYR A 11 25.45 18.26 -25.85
CA TYR A 11 24.73 17.24 -25.11
C TYR A 11 23.23 17.25 -25.49
N ALA A 12 22.71 16.11 -25.92
CA ALA A 12 21.33 15.95 -26.32
C ALA A 12 20.49 15.22 -25.22
N LEU A 13 20.89 14.02 -24.87
CA LEU A 13 20.17 13.21 -23.86
C LEU A 13 21.06 12.08 -23.32
N ALA A 14 20.63 11.51 -22.20
CA ALA A 14 21.21 10.29 -21.64
C ALA A 14 20.26 9.11 -21.88
N ILE A 15 20.76 8.02 -22.48
CA ILE A 15 19.98 6.83 -22.76
C ILE A 15 20.67 5.57 -22.27
N ASN A 16 19.90 4.50 -22.15
CA ASN A 16 20.48 3.20 -21.83
C ASN A 16 21.25 2.61 -23.03
N ALA A 17 22.41 2.01 -22.75
CA ALA A 17 23.23 1.36 -23.78
C ALA A 17 22.47 0.27 -24.57
N GLU A 18 21.54 -0.45 -23.91
CA GLU A 18 20.69 -1.42 -24.60
C GLU A 18 19.81 -0.79 -25.67
N LEU A 19 19.36 0.46 -25.47
CA LEU A 19 18.55 1.17 -26.44
C LEU A 19 19.34 1.51 -27.70
N ILE A 20 20.61 1.92 -27.54
CA ILE A 20 21.51 2.15 -28.66
C ILE A 20 21.64 0.89 -29.52
N TYR A 21 21.83 -0.25 -28.85
CA TYR A 21 21.95 -1.53 -29.55
C TYR A 21 20.63 -1.96 -30.21
N LYS A 22 19.53 -1.81 -29.53
CA LYS A 22 18.17 -2.19 -29.99
C LYS A 22 17.73 -1.36 -31.21
N GLU A 23 18.02 -0.06 -31.20
CA GLU A 23 17.72 0.87 -32.29
C GLU A 23 18.84 0.90 -33.35
N ASN A 24 19.90 0.07 -33.19
CA ASN A 24 21.06 -0.04 -34.10
C ASN A 24 21.71 1.32 -34.41
N LEU A 25 21.81 2.20 -33.42
CA LEU A 25 22.39 3.54 -33.55
C LEU A 25 23.91 3.46 -33.65
N LYS A 26 24.48 4.19 -34.61
CA LYS A 26 25.94 4.25 -34.84
C LYS A 26 26.42 5.69 -34.73
N VAL A 27 27.70 5.83 -34.48
CA VAL A 27 28.37 7.14 -34.50
C VAL A 27 28.27 7.75 -35.89
N LYS A 28 27.84 9.01 -35.99
CA LYS A 28 27.59 9.78 -37.20
C LYS A 28 26.34 9.37 -38.01
N ASP A 29 25.43 8.61 -37.40
CA ASP A 29 24.12 8.41 -38.01
C ASP A 29 23.31 9.71 -37.95
N ASP A 30 22.49 9.92 -38.97
CA ASP A 30 21.48 10.97 -38.97
C ASP A 30 20.25 10.46 -38.14
N VAL A 31 19.99 11.08 -37.01
CA VAL A 31 19.02 10.59 -36.02
C VAL A 31 17.94 11.63 -35.74
N ASP A 32 16.69 11.20 -35.85
CA ASP A 32 15.56 11.99 -35.36
C ASP A 32 15.54 11.99 -33.82
N ILE A 33 15.94 13.12 -33.24
CA ILE A 33 16.05 13.33 -31.79
C ILE A 33 14.70 13.14 -31.10
N SER A 34 13.63 13.65 -31.69
CA SER A 34 12.28 13.58 -31.09
C SER A 34 11.83 12.15 -30.95
N LYS A 35 12.09 11.33 -31.99
CA LYS A 35 11.80 9.90 -31.97
C LYS A 35 12.65 9.16 -30.94
N LEU A 36 13.94 9.50 -30.85
CA LEU A 36 14.85 8.89 -29.88
C LEU A 36 14.47 9.23 -28.44
N GLN A 37 14.04 10.46 -28.17
CA GLN A 37 13.52 10.89 -26.87
C GLN A 37 12.25 10.13 -26.50
N GLU A 38 11.31 9.97 -27.42
CA GLU A 38 10.08 9.21 -27.19
C GLU A 38 10.37 7.75 -26.83
N ILE A 39 11.30 7.11 -27.54
CA ILE A 39 11.72 5.74 -27.27
C ILE A 39 12.39 5.64 -25.89
N ALA A 40 13.28 6.58 -25.56
CA ALA A 40 13.96 6.63 -24.26
C ALA A 40 12.98 6.83 -23.09
N GLU A 41 11.98 7.70 -23.26
CA GLU A 41 10.92 7.90 -22.26
C GLU A 41 10.08 6.63 -22.05
N LYS A 42 9.69 5.96 -23.13
CA LYS A 42 8.95 4.68 -23.07
C LYS A 42 9.74 3.61 -22.33
N GLU A 43 11.01 3.46 -22.66
CA GLU A 43 11.91 2.48 -22.03
C GLU A 43 12.07 2.79 -20.51
N SER A 44 12.30 4.07 -20.18
CA SER A 44 12.41 4.52 -18.80
C SER A 44 11.13 4.23 -17.98
N TYR A 45 9.96 4.45 -18.59
CA TYR A 45 8.68 4.10 -17.97
C TYR A 45 8.54 2.60 -17.74
N ILE A 46 8.86 1.76 -18.74
CA ILE A 46 8.79 0.29 -18.61
C ILE A 46 9.67 -0.18 -17.45
N ARG A 47 10.91 0.30 -17.36
CA ARG A 47 11.83 -0.04 -16.26
C ARG A 47 11.35 0.44 -14.89
N CYS A 48 10.77 1.64 -14.83
CA CYS A 48 10.17 2.16 -13.60
C CYS A 48 9.02 1.26 -13.15
N LYS A 49 8.13 0.88 -14.05
CA LYS A 49 7.00 -0.03 -13.79
C LYS A 49 7.47 -1.41 -13.31
N GLU A 50 8.45 -2.02 -13.97
CA GLU A 50 9.04 -3.29 -13.53
C GLU A 50 9.68 -3.18 -12.14
N SER A 51 10.38 -2.07 -11.88
CA SER A 51 10.95 -1.81 -10.56
C SER A 51 9.89 -1.66 -9.49
N ALA A 52 8.76 -1.01 -9.80
CA ALA A 52 7.63 -0.86 -8.90
C ALA A 52 6.99 -2.22 -8.59
N ILE A 53 6.76 -3.07 -9.59
CA ILE A 53 6.26 -4.43 -9.42
C ILE A 53 7.20 -5.24 -8.51
N LYS A 54 8.51 -5.23 -8.77
CA LYS A 54 9.49 -5.93 -7.92
C LYS A 54 9.53 -5.43 -6.46
N ILE A 55 9.15 -4.17 -6.21
CA ILE A 55 9.05 -3.63 -4.85
C ILE A 55 7.86 -4.24 -4.11
N ILE A 56 6.69 -4.34 -4.76
CA ILE A 56 5.47 -4.87 -4.13
C ILE A 56 5.47 -6.40 -4.01
N GLU A 57 6.13 -7.12 -4.92
CA GLU A 57 6.32 -8.59 -4.83
C GLU A 57 7.02 -9.00 -3.53
N ARG A 58 7.93 -8.19 -3.01
CA ARG A 58 8.68 -8.49 -1.79
C ARG A 58 7.89 -8.29 -0.51
N SER A 59 7.00 -7.30 -0.48
CA SER A 59 6.15 -7.00 0.68
C SER A 59 5.13 -5.94 0.34
N TYR A 60 3.98 -5.99 1.00
CA TYR A 60 2.95 -4.97 0.89
C TYR A 60 3.50 -3.60 1.28
N LYS A 61 3.24 -2.57 0.47
CA LYS A 61 3.78 -1.22 0.61
C LYS A 61 2.70 -0.17 0.40
N THR A 62 2.85 0.97 1.07
CA THR A 62 2.05 2.16 0.79
C THR A 62 2.52 2.84 -0.49
N GLU A 63 1.66 3.66 -1.10
CA GLU A 63 2.03 4.46 -2.27
C GLU A 63 3.30 5.27 -2.02
N LYS A 64 3.37 5.96 -0.87
CA LYS A 64 4.55 6.74 -0.48
C LYS A 64 5.82 5.91 -0.43
N GLU A 65 5.78 4.74 0.21
CA GLU A 65 6.96 3.86 0.32
C GLU A 65 7.48 3.40 -1.05
N ILE A 66 6.57 3.19 -2.03
CA ILE A 66 6.95 2.84 -3.40
C ILE A 66 7.56 4.03 -4.10
N ARG A 67 6.93 5.22 -4.03
CA ARG A 67 7.45 6.46 -4.60
C ARG A 67 8.85 6.77 -4.10
N ASP A 68 9.07 6.72 -2.78
CA ASP A 68 10.37 6.98 -2.16
C ASP A 68 11.45 6.01 -2.67
N LYS A 69 11.11 4.73 -2.83
CA LYS A 69 12.04 3.74 -3.37
C LYS A 69 12.35 3.93 -4.85
N LEU A 70 11.36 4.37 -5.65
CA LEU A 70 11.60 4.67 -7.06
C LEU A 70 12.44 5.93 -7.23
N LYS A 71 12.21 6.97 -6.41
CA LYS A 71 13.07 8.16 -6.35
C LYS A 71 14.51 7.82 -5.99
N GLN A 72 14.72 6.96 -4.98
CA GLN A 72 16.06 6.48 -4.60
C GLN A 72 16.78 5.72 -5.73
N LYS A 73 16.03 5.12 -6.65
CA LYS A 73 16.57 4.45 -7.84
C LYS A 73 16.86 5.43 -9.00
N GLY A 74 16.54 6.71 -8.86
CA GLY A 74 16.82 7.74 -9.86
C GLY A 74 15.76 7.88 -10.94
N TYR A 75 14.55 7.34 -10.77
CA TYR A 75 13.45 7.58 -11.70
C TYR A 75 12.88 8.99 -11.53
N GLU A 76 12.51 9.62 -12.65
CA GLU A 76 11.87 10.93 -12.65
C GLU A 76 10.40 10.84 -12.20
N GLU A 77 9.86 11.98 -11.72
CA GLU A 77 8.50 12.06 -11.19
C GLU A 77 7.44 11.63 -12.21
N LYS A 78 7.64 11.94 -13.51
CA LYS A 78 6.71 11.55 -14.59
C LYS A 78 6.58 10.02 -14.69
N GLN A 79 7.69 9.29 -14.72
CA GLN A 79 7.71 7.83 -14.79
C GLN A 79 7.15 7.19 -13.52
N ILE A 80 7.46 7.79 -12.35
CA ILE A 80 6.93 7.34 -11.07
C ILE A 80 5.41 7.48 -11.04
N ASN A 81 4.86 8.66 -11.44
CA ASN A 81 3.41 8.88 -11.47
C ASN A 81 2.71 7.86 -12.36
N ASN A 82 3.17 7.71 -13.60
CA ASN A 82 2.60 6.74 -14.55
C ASN A 82 2.65 5.30 -14.01
N SER A 83 3.73 4.95 -13.30
CA SER A 83 3.88 3.61 -12.71
C SER A 83 2.95 3.41 -11.51
N ILE A 84 2.78 4.42 -10.66
CA ILE A 84 1.83 4.39 -9.53
C ILE A 84 0.39 4.30 -10.03
N ASP A 85 0.02 5.09 -11.06
CA ASP A 85 -1.32 5.06 -11.64
C ASP A 85 -1.63 3.68 -12.22
N PHE A 86 -0.68 3.07 -12.93
CA PHE A 86 -0.77 1.68 -13.38
C PHE A 86 -1.02 0.72 -12.20
N LEU A 87 -0.24 0.81 -11.12
CA LEU A 87 -0.42 -0.09 -9.98
C LEU A 87 -1.78 0.07 -9.29
N LYS A 88 -2.33 1.30 -9.27
CA LYS A 88 -3.67 1.59 -8.73
C LYS A 88 -4.77 1.06 -9.65
N GLU A 89 -4.67 1.29 -10.95
CA GLU A 89 -5.64 0.83 -11.96
C GLU A 89 -5.84 -0.67 -11.89
N TYR A 90 -4.75 -1.42 -11.75
CA TYR A 90 -4.80 -2.88 -11.62
C TYR A 90 -4.95 -3.38 -10.18
N ASN A 91 -5.24 -2.49 -9.23
CA ASN A 91 -5.42 -2.81 -7.80
C ASN A 91 -4.22 -3.54 -7.16
N PHE A 92 -3.02 -3.39 -7.69
CA PHE A 92 -1.80 -3.94 -7.09
C PHE A 92 -1.41 -3.22 -5.79
N ILE A 93 -1.84 -1.96 -5.64
CA ILE A 93 -1.66 -1.18 -4.41
C ILE A 93 -2.96 -0.49 -4.04
N SER A 94 -3.20 -0.40 -2.73
CA SER A 94 -4.34 0.31 -2.15
C SER A 94 -4.01 0.68 -0.72
N ASP A 95 -3.90 1.97 -0.42
CA ASP A 95 -3.66 2.46 0.93
C ASP A 95 -4.82 2.10 1.87
N ASN A 96 -6.06 2.05 1.37
CA ASN A 96 -7.21 1.56 2.14
C ASN A 96 -7.03 0.10 2.58
N ASN A 97 -6.64 -0.78 1.66
CA ASN A 97 -6.40 -2.19 1.98
C ASN A 97 -5.19 -2.35 2.91
N TYR A 98 -4.16 -1.52 2.71
CA TYR A 98 -3.00 -1.50 3.60
C TYR A 98 -3.40 -1.15 5.04
N VAL A 99 -4.20 -0.11 5.23
CA VAL A 99 -4.68 0.30 6.57
C VAL A 99 -5.49 -0.80 7.21
N LYS A 100 -6.44 -1.41 6.50
CA LYS A 100 -7.25 -2.54 7.02
C LYS A 100 -6.39 -3.68 7.54
N MET A 101 -5.41 -4.11 6.75
CA MET A 101 -4.49 -5.16 7.16
C MET A 101 -3.65 -4.75 8.35
N TYR A 102 -3.06 -3.54 8.31
CA TYR A 102 -2.20 -3.04 9.36
C TYR A 102 -2.94 -2.90 10.70
N VAL A 103 -4.14 -2.34 10.67
CA VAL A 103 -4.97 -2.16 11.87
C VAL A 103 -5.38 -3.52 12.44
N LYS A 104 -5.83 -4.45 11.59
CA LYS A 104 -6.20 -5.81 12.02
C LYS A 104 -5.06 -6.53 12.74
N ASP A 105 -3.83 -6.38 12.24
CA ASP A 105 -2.65 -7.02 12.83
C ASP A 105 -2.22 -6.35 14.14
N LYS A 106 -2.34 -5.02 14.23
CA LYS A 106 -1.75 -4.23 15.31
C LYS A 106 -2.72 -3.87 16.42
N VAL A 107 -4.03 -3.85 16.19
CA VAL A 107 -5.04 -3.41 17.17
C VAL A 107 -5.00 -4.20 18.47
N LYS A 108 -4.60 -5.48 18.41
CA LYS A 108 -4.46 -6.34 19.61
C LYS A 108 -3.16 -6.07 20.40
N LEU A 109 -2.18 -5.45 19.78
CA LEU A 109 -0.83 -5.28 20.33
C LEU A 109 -0.49 -3.82 20.64
N GLN A 110 -1.19 -2.88 20.01
CA GLN A 110 -0.86 -1.46 20.08
C GLN A 110 -2.14 -0.62 20.25
N GLY A 111 -2.02 0.46 21.02
CA GLY A 111 -3.10 1.45 21.15
C GLY A 111 -3.33 2.23 19.84
N LYS A 112 -4.57 2.68 19.62
CA LYS A 112 -5.02 3.43 18.44
C LYS A 112 -4.11 4.63 18.08
N LYS A 113 -3.67 5.39 19.11
CA LYS A 113 -2.76 6.54 18.90
C LYS A 113 -1.44 6.14 18.23
N LYS A 114 -0.89 4.99 18.62
CA LYS A 114 0.34 4.46 18.04
C LYS A 114 0.12 3.99 16.60
N ILE A 115 -0.98 3.29 16.34
CA ILE A 115 -1.35 2.84 15.00
C ILE A 115 -1.52 4.04 14.06
N LYS A 116 -2.26 5.07 14.49
CA LYS A 116 -2.44 6.32 13.72
C LYS A 116 -1.09 6.97 13.38
N TYR A 117 -0.22 7.13 14.36
CA TYR A 117 1.12 7.71 14.16
C TYR A 117 1.95 6.91 13.15
N ASP A 118 1.97 5.58 13.28
CA ASP A 118 2.76 4.72 12.39
C ASP A 118 2.24 4.76 10.93
N LEU A 119 0.91 4.81 10.74
CA LEU A 119 0.28 4.92 9.42
C LEU A 119 0.50 6.30 8.79
N SER A 120 0.39 7.39 9.56
CA SER A 120 0.71 8.75 9.08
C SER A 120 2.18 8.86 8.64
N LYS A 121 3.12 8.26 9.37
CA LYS A 121 4.53 8.17 8.95
C LYS A 121 4.71 7.48 7.60
N LYS A 122 3.87 6.49 7.30
CA LYS A 122 3.86 5.76 6.03
C LYS A 122 3.19 6.53 4.90
N GLY A 123 2.74 7.76 5.17
CA GLY A 123 2.15 8.66 4.17
C GLY A 123 0.69 8.45 3.88
N ILE A 124 -0.01 7.70 4.71
CA ILE A 124 -1.45 7.48 4.58
C ILE A 124 -2.19 8.69 5.14
N SER A 125 -3.25 9.12 4.45
CA SER A 125 -4.06 10.27 4.87
C SER A 125 -4.81 9.98 6.17
N ASP A 126 -4.92 10.99 7.03
CA ASP A 126 -5.67 10.88 8.29
C ASP A 126 -7.11 10.45 8.07
N LYS A 127 -7.74 10.87 6.96
CA LYS A 127 -9.10 10.48 6.60
C LYS A 127 -9.25 8.96 6.50
N ILE A 128 -8.38 8.29 5.75
CA ILE A 128 -8.41 6.83 5.57
C ILE A 128 -8.17 6.13 6.91
N ILE A 129 -7.24 6.64 7.71
CA ILE A 129 -6.91 6.07 9.04
C ILE A 129 -8.11 6.18 10.00
N GLU A 130 -8.74 7.36 10.08
CA GLU A 130 -9.89 7.60 10.96
C GLU A 130 -11.10 6.75 10.56
N GLU A 131 -11.38 6.65 9.26
CA GLU A 131 -12.47 5.82 8.75
C GLU A 131 -12.32 4.37 9.20
N GLU A 132 -11.12 3.80 9.08
CA GLU A 132 -10.88 2.41 9.45
C GLU A 132 -10.89 2.19 10.98
N ILE A 133 -10.30 3.10 11.76
CA ILE A 133 -10.32 3.00 13.22
C ILE A 133 -11.77 3.11 13.76
N SER A 134 -12.58 4.02 13.19
CA SER A 134 -13.98 4.20 13.58
C SER A 134 -14.84 2.98 13.22
N SER A 135 -14.55 2.32 12.09
CA SER A 135 -15.28 1.11 11.68
C SER A 135 -15.08 -0.03 12.68
N ILE A 136 -13.88 -0.17 13.23
CA ILE A 136 -13.59 -1.20 14.25
C ILE A 136 -14.32 -0.92 15.55
N ASP A 137 -14.40 0.35 15.98
CA ASP A 137 -15.14 0.71 17.18
C ASP A 137 -16.62 0.35 17.05
N SER A 138 -17.22 0.66 15.89
CA SER A 138 -18.62 0.30 15.62
C SER A 138 -18.86 -1.21 15.60
N ASP A 139 -17.92 -2.00 15.08
CA ASP A 139 -18.01 -3.45 15.06
C ASP A 139 -17.89 -4.05 16.48
N VAL A 140 -16.99 -3.52 17.31
CA VAL A 140 -16.86 -3.94 18.72
C VAL A 140 -18.13 -3.61 19.49
N GLU A 141 -18.68 -2.40 19.36
CA GLU A 141 -19.94 -2.02 20.00
C GLU A 141 -21.09 -2.91 19.57
N ARG A 142 -21.18 -3.25 18.28
CA ARG A 142 -22.21 -4.14 17.74
C ARG A 142 -22.10 -5.56 18.30
N ILE A 143 -20.87 -6.09 18.44
CA ILE A 143 -20.61 -7.41 19.02
C ILE A 143 -20.98 -7.41 20.51
N VAL A 144 -20.56 -6.39 21.26
CA VAL A 144 -20.88 -6.26 22.69
C VAL A 144 -22.40 -6.22 22.92
N LYS A 145 -23.12 -5.43 22.10
CA LYS A 145 -24.57 -5.37 22.13
C LYS A 145 -25.20 -6.73 21.84
N PHE A 146 -24.76 -7.41 20.79
CA PHE A 146 -25.26 -8.74 20.41
C PHE A 146 -25.05 -9.76 21.54
N VAL A 147 -23.85 -9.79 22.16
CA VAL A 147 -23.53 -10.68 23.27
C VAL A 147 -24.43 -10.37 24.47
N SER A 148 -24.65 -9.08 24.78
CA SER A 148 -25.55 -8.65 25.84
C SER A 148 -27.01 -9.07 25.57
N ASP A 149 -27.50 -8.91 24.36
CA ASP A 149 -28.85 -9.30 23.96
C ASP A 149 -29.07 -10.83 24.07
N VAL A 150 -28.06 -11.61 23.67
CA VAL A 150 -28.09 -13.09 23.82
C VAL A 150 -28.06 -13.47 25.28
N TYR A 151 -27.20 -12.86 26.09
CA TYR A 151 -27.12 -13.10 27.52
C TYR A 151 -28.45 -12.86 28.22
N ASN A 152 -29.08 -11.70 27.98
CA ASN A 152 -30.36 -11.32 28.57
C ASN A 152 -31.51 -12.27 28.16
N LYS A 153 -31.43 -12.94 27.02
CA LYS A 153 -32.42 -13.95 26.56
C LYS A 153 -32.21 -15.30 27.23
N VAL A 154 -30.96 -15.69 27.47
CA VAL A 154 -30.61 -17.02 28.01
C VAL A 154 -30.63 -17.06 29.53
N GLU A 155 -30.27 -15.96 30.20
CA GLU A 155 -30.22 -15.89 31.67
C GLU A 155 -31.55 -16.30 32.33
N PRO A 156 -32.75 -15.83 31.91
CA PRO A 156 -34.01 -16.26 32.50
C PRO A 156 -34.26 -17.77 32.35
N LEU A 157 -33.91 -18.35 31.21
CA LEU A 157 -34.11 -19.79 30.92
C LEU A 157 -33.22 -20.66 31.81
N VAL A 158 -32.01 -20.21 32.08
CA VAL A 158 -31.05 -20.92 32.96
C VAL A 158 -31.49 -20.80 34.42
N ARG A 159 -32.13 -19.69 34.84
CA ARG A 159 -32.65 -19.51 36.18
C ARG A 159 -33.86 -20.40 36.45
N GLU A 160 -34.76 -20.55 35.46
CA GLU A 160 -35.95 -21.44 35.60
C GLU A 160 -35.55 -22.92 35.75
N GLU A 161 -34.43 -23.37 35.11
CA GLU A 161 -33.93 -24.75 35.27
C GLU A 161 -33.19 -25.00 36.59
N ASN A 162 -32.71 -23.96 37.29
CA ASN A 162 -31.82 -24.08 38.46
C ASN A 162 -32.43 -23.68 39.80
N ASP A 163 -33.74 -23.60 39.92
CA ASP A 163 -34.40 -23.34 41.22
C ASP A 163 -34.12 -24.40 42.32
N GLY A 164 -33.17 -25.31 42.12
CA GLY A 164 -32.72 -26.32 43.06
C GLY A 164 -31.23 -26.39 43.36
N VAL A 165 -30.37 -25.61 42.69
CA VAL A 165 -28.91 -25.65 42.89
C VAL A 165 -28.33 -24.24 43.06
N GLN A 166 -28.11 -23.88 44.32
CA GLN A 166 -27.40 -22.65 44.70
C GLN A 166 -25.91 -22.80 44.36
N GLU A 167 -25.48 -22.32 43.23
CA GLU A 167 -24.20 -21.67 43.03
C GLU A 167 -24.11 -21.14 41.58
N ASN A 168 -24.05 -19.85 41.47
CA ASN A 168 -24.06 -19.15 40.19
C ASN A 168 -22.75 -19.43 39.43
N LEU A 169 -22.80 -20.33 38.45
CA LEU A 169 -21.66 -20.72 37.63
C LEU A 169 -21.01 -19.50 36.93
N PHE A 170 -21.81 -18.45 36.77
CA PHE A 170 -21.38 -17.20 36.12
C PHE A 170 -20.47 -16.36 37.01
N ASP A 171 -20.68 -16.34 38.35
CA ASP A 171 -19.80 -15.61 39.28
C ASP A 171 -18.39 -16.22 39.37
N LYS A 172 -18.23 -17.48 38.91
CA LYS A 172 -16.92 -18.16 38.83
C LYS A 172 -16.17 -17.90 37.51
N ILE A 173 -16.86 -17.48 36.44
CA ILE A 173 -16.25 -17.26 35.11
C ILE A 173 -15.82 -15.79 34.96
N VAL A 174 -16.43 -14.85 35.67
CA VAL A 174 -16.17 -13.40 35.52
C VAL A 174 -15.18 -12.87 36.57
N ARG A 175 -14.70 -13.69 37.49
CA ARG A 175 -13.56 -13.39 38.40
C ARG A 175 -12.27 -13.94 37.84
#